data_a1e66921ba57f92bfd60807a7acba2f6
#
_entry.id   a1e66921ba57f92bfd60807a7acba2f6
#
_cell.length_a   1.000
_cell.length_b   1.000
_cell.length_c   1.000
_cell.angle_alpha   90.00
_cell.angle_beta   90.00
_cell.angle_gamma   90.00
#
_symmetry.space_group_name_H-M   'P 1'
#
loop_
_entity.id
_entity.type
_entity.pdbx_description
1 polymer ?
#
loop_
_entity_poly.entity_id
_entity_poly.type
_entity_poly.pdbx_seq_one_letter_code
_entity_poly.pdbx_strand_id
1 'polypeptide(L)'
;MNKKLITVAIVAMAAVTSGYVLYRRAHGAAVPAYRTAAVQRGNIESTVAATGTLGAVTTVQVGTQVSGQISAIYVDFNSKVKKGQLIARIDPTLQQQAVEDAQAGVSRAQATLTQTKLEYDRNKILHDQKIVTDPEFNSAQLNYQLARANATSAQIALDKARQNLSYTSIYAPIDGIVVERDMDVGQTVAASLSAPQLFVIAKDLSQMQILATVDESDIGQIKDDQPVSFTVQAYPGQSFTGAVRQVRINATTVNNVVNYTAVVAVANPNGKLLPGMTATVKFLTGSATDALSVPNAALRFKPAIAAGDSASAKKRTHTGTTVRNVAAGAASDSTRKVRDATMSTLWYLDTTNALKPVRVHAGLSDGSRTEVTGNGIKEGMQIVIGANTGTGATPTATPTNPLQPQSTGRRGGPAGPF
;
A
#
# COMPACT_ATOMS: atom_id res chain seq x y z
N MET A 1 -9.36 40.17 -90.41
CA MET A 1 -8.94 39.49 -89.13
C MET A 1 -10.14 38.73 -88.61
N ASN A 2 -10.08 37.43 -88.62
CA ASN A 2 -11.28 36.57 -88.46
C ASN A 2 -11.86 36.60 -87.03
N LYS A 3 -13.09 37.16 -86.92
CA LYS A 3 -13.83 37.18 -85.57
C LYS A 3 -13.93 35.82 -84.89
N LYS A 4 -13.88 34.73 -85.67
CA LYS A 4 -13.85 33.33 -85.09
C LYS A 4 -12.57 32.96 -84.34
N LEU A 5 -11.40 33.55 -84.68
CA LEU A 5 -10.13 33.31 -84.01
C LEU A 5 -10.06 34.02 -82.65
N ILE A 6 -10.69 35.21 -82.56
CA ILE A 6 -10.74 35.95 -81.25
C ILE A 6 -11.67 35.30 -80.28
N THR A 7 -12.79 34.73 -80.74
CA THR A 7 -13.69 33.98 -79.82
C THR A 7 -13.08 32.66 -79.25
N VAL A 8 -12.32 31.95 -80.08
CA VAL A 8 -11.61 30.76 -79.65
C VAL A 8 -10.50 31.07 -78.61
N ALA A 9 -9.78 32.20 -78.83
CA ALA A 9 -8.74 32.63 -77.87
C ALA A 9 -9.32 33.04 -76.49
N ILE A 10 -10.50 33.69 -76.45
CA ILE A 10 -11.19 34.10 -75.23
C ILE A 10 -11.71 32.87 -74.48
N VAL A 11 -12.27 31.89 -75.19
CA VAL A 11 -12.75 30.62 -74.54
C VAL A 11 -11.57 29.80 -74.00
N ALA A 12 -10.45 29.74 -74.70
CA ALA A 12 -9.25 29.05 -74.23
C ALA A 12 -8.67 29.73 -72.96
N MET A 13 -8.65 31.10 -72.97
CA MET A 13 -8.16 31.85 -71.80
C MET A 13 -9.10 31.68 -70.58
N ALA A 14 -10.41 31.65 -70.78
CA ALA A 14 -11.40 31.37 -69.71
C ALA A 14 -11.29 29.97 -69.20
N ALA A 15 -11.01 28.96 -69.99
CA ALA A 15 -10.79 27.56 -69.56
C ALA A 15 -9.49 27.45 -68.79
N VAL A 16 -8.40 28.12 -69.16
CA VAL A 16 -7.13 28.09 -68.41
C VAL A 16 -7.27 28.80 -67.05
N THR A 17 -7.94 29.95 -67.00
CA THR A 17 -8.15 30.66 -65.72
C THR A 17 -9.10 29.92 -64.80
N SER A 18 -10.18 29.31 -65.35
CA SER A 18 -11.07 28.45 -64.59
C SER A 18 -10.34 27.20 -64.06
N GLY A 19 -9.54 26.52 -64.85
CA GLY A 19 -8.71 25.42 -64.50
C GLY A 19 -7.68 25.75 -63.38
N TYR A 20 -7.05 26.93 -63.50
CA TYR A 20 -6.11 27.42 -62.49
C TYR A 20 -6.80 27.78 -61.15
N VAL A 21 -8.00 28.34 -61.18
CA VAL A 21 -8.79 28.67 -60.01
C VAL A 21 -9.29 27.36 -59.31
N LEU A 22 -9.75 26.41 -60.16
CA LEU A 22 -10.14 25.07 -59.61
C LEU A 22 -8.92 24.29 -59.05
N TYR A 23 -7.77 24.35 -59.71
CA TYR A 23 -6.53 23.75 -59.22
C TYR A 23 -6.06 24.40 -57.90
N ARG A 24 -6.13 25.73 -57.79
CA ARG A 24 -5.82 26.42 -56.51
C ARG A 24 -6.82 26.10 -55.39
N ARG A 25 -8.12 25.93 -55.71
CA ARG A 25 -9.13 25.50 -54.74
C ARG A 25 -8.96 24.06 -54.29
N ALA A 26 -8.56 23.16 -55.20
CA ALA A 26 -8.33 21.76 -54.91
C ALA A 26 -7.02 21.51 -54.16
N HIS A 27 -6.02 22.39 -54.32
CA HIS A 27 -4.71 22.29 -53.62
C HIS A 27 -4.49 23.35 -52.55
N GLY A 28 -5.57 24.08 -52.17
CA GLY A 28 -5.55 24.90 -50.97
C GLY A 28 -5.26 23.99 -49.81
N ALA A 29 -4.06 24.10 -49.19
CA ALA A 29 -3.65 23.32 -48.05
C ALA A 29 -4.78 23.32 -46.99
N ALA A 30 -5.37 22.17 -46.74
CA ALA A 30 -6.36 22.02 -45.70
C ALA A 30 -5.69 22.46 -44.40
N VAL A 31 -6.12 23.59 -43.85
CA VAL A 31 -5.65 24.08 -42.56
C VAL A 31 -6.03 22.99 -41.56
N PRO A 32 -5.07 22.35 -40.92
CA PRO A 32 -5.37 21.27 -39.98
C PRO A 32 -6.27 21.82 -38.89
N ALA A 33 -7.46 21.24 -38.77
CA ALA A 33 -8.38 21.59 -37.69
C ALA A 33 -7.77 21.16 -36.37
N TYR A 34 -7.34 22.12 -35.55
CA TYR A 34 -6.79 21.85 -34.22
C TYR A 34 -7.94 21.71 -33.18
N ARG A 35 -7.83 20.73 -32.32
CA ARG A 35 -8.66 20.66 -31.11
C ARG A 35 -8.04 21.59 -30.09
N THR A 36 -8.84 22.50 -29.55
CA THR A 36 -8.38 23.45 -28.51
C THR A 36 -9.08 23.21 -27.18
N ALA A 37 -8.45 23.64 -26.12
CA ALA A 37 -9.02 23.74 -24.78
C ALA A 37 -8.67 25.10 -24.20
N ALA A 38 -9.59 25.68 -23.43
CA ALA A 38 -9.35 26.94 -22.75
C ALA A 38 -8.48 26.74 -21.50
N VAL A 39 -7.55 27.65 -21.26
CA VAL A 39 -6.86 27.79 -19.96
C VAL A 39 -7.90 28.20 -18.93
N GLN A 40 -7.99 27.44 -17.85
CA GLN A 40 -8.93 27.69 -16.78
C GLN A 40 -8.17 28.01 -15.50
N ARG A 41 -8.76 28.88 -14.70
CA ARG A 41 -8.28 29.16 -13.36
C ARG A 41 -9.04 28.29 -12.37
N GLY A 42 -8.33 27.67 -11.44
CA GLY A 42 -8.96 26.77 -10.46
C GLY A 42 -7.96 26.21 -9.45
N ASN A 43 -8.48 25.44 -8.55
CA ASN A 43 -7.66 24.73 -7.56
C ASN A 43 -7.15 23.42 -8.19
N ILE A 44 -5.87 23.15 -7.99
CA ILE A 44 -5.21 21.91 -8.42
C ILE A 44 -4.67 21.24 -7.18
N GLU A 45 -5.03 19.99 -7.00
CA GLU A 45 -4.55 19.14 -5.90
C GLU A 45 -3.75 17.97 -6.49
N SER A 46 -2.49 17.89 -6.11
CA SER A 46 -1.66 16.70 -6.42
C SER A 46 -1.89 15.67 -5.33
N THR A 47 -2.26 14.46 -5.71
CA THR A 47 -2.54 13.38 -4.78
C THR A 47 -1.80 12.11 -5.17
N VAL A 48 -1.24 11.42 -4.18
CA VAL A 48 -0.76 10.05 -4.30
C VAL A 48 -1.87 9.12 -3.84
N ALA A 49 -2.21 8.14 -4.65
CA ALA A 49 -3.23 7.14 -4.34
C ALA A 49 -2.58 5.85 -3.84
N ALA A 50 -3.10 5.31 -2.75
CA ALA A 50 -2.67 4.04 -2.21
C ALA A 50 -3.86 3.21 -1.72
N THR A 51 -3.69 1.92 -1.56
CA THR A 51 -4.68 1.04 -0.96
C THR A 51 -4.24 0.62 0.43
N GLY A 52 -5.20 0.42 1.33
CA GLY A 52 -4.89 0.01 2.68
C GLY A 52 -6.06 -0.71 3.34
N THR A 53 -5.79 -1.28 4.51
CA THR A 53 -6.80 -1.94 5.34
C THR A 53 -7.09 -1.13 6.59
N LEU A 54 -8.36 -1.01 6.95
CA LEU A 54 -8.78 -0.43 8.21
C LEU A 54 -8.55 -1.40 9.36
N GLY A 55 -8.05 -0.90 10.48
CA GLY A 55 -7.90 -1.66 11.70
C GLY A 55 -8.12 -0.78 12.93
N ALA A 56 -8.37 -1.37 14.07
CA ALA A 56 -8.38 -0.62 15.32
C ALA A 56 -6.94 -0.18 15.68
N VAL A 57 -6.80 0.95 16.37
CA VAL A 57 -5.48 1.47 16.77
C VAL A 57 -4.75 0.52 17.72
N THR A 58 -5.50 -0.13 18.63
CA THR A 58 -4.94 -1.09 19.57
C THR A 58 -5.75 -2.37 19.53
N THR A 59 -5.11 -3.46 19.13
CA THR A 59 -5.65 -4.81 19.20
C THR A 59 -4.74 -5.68 20.05
N VAL A 60 -5.31 -6.59 20.84
CA VAL A 60 -4.57 -7.57 21.63
C VAL A 60 -5.07 -8.95 21.26
N GLN A 61 -4.13 -9.80 20.88
CA GLN A 61 -4.38 -11.21 20.64
C GLN A 61 -4.30 -11.94 21.98
N VAL A 62 -5.33 -12.70 22.29
CA VAL A 62 -5.43 -13.51 23.49
C VAL A 62 -5.27 -14.97 23.09
N GLY A 63 -4.25 -15.62 23.64
CA GLY A 63 -3.96 -17.04 23.44
C GLY A 63 -3.99 -17.80 24.76
N THR A 64 -3.61 -19.08 24.71
CA THR A 64 -3.46 -19.94 25.88
C THR A 64 -2.01 -20.36 26.09
N GLN A 65 -1.63 -20.59 27.36
CA GLN A 65 -0.31 -21.11 27.75
C GLN A 65 -0.38 -22.60 28.12
N VAL A 66 -1.59 -23.18 28.21
CA VAL A 66 -1.81 -24.58 28.52
C VAL A 66 -2.60 -25.27 27.43
N SER A 67 -2.27 -26.51 27.16
CA SER A 67 -3.01 -27.37 26.25
C SER A 67 -4.21 -28.00 26.95
N GLY A 68 -5.30 -28.18 26.22
CA GLY A 68 -6.52 -28.81 26.72
C GLY A 68 -7.71 -28.58 25.80
N GLN A 69 -8.85 -29.13 26.17
CA GLN A 69 -10.11 -28.93 25.46
C GLN A 69 -10.83 -27.69 25.99
N ILE A 70 -11.42 -26.91 25.12
CA ILE A 70 -12.27 -25.76 25.47
C ILE A 70 -13.56 -26.29 26.12
N SER A 71 -13.75 -26.02 27.40
CA SER A 71 -14.93 -26.48 28.14
C SER A 71 -16.11 -25.50 28.04
N ALA A 72 -15.82 -24.20 28.01
CA ALA A 72 -16.85 -23.16 27.91
C ALA A 72 -16.28 -21.88 27.30
N ILE A 73 -17.14 -21.15 26.56
CA ILE A 73 -16.92 -19.82 26.01
C ILE A 73 -18.01 -18.91 26.55
N TYR A 74 -17.64 -17.78 27.15
CA TYR A 74 -18.56 -16.85 27.81
C TYR A 74 -18.85 -15.59 27.00
N VAL A 75 -18.14 -15.39 25.88
CA VAL A 75 -18.26 -14.22 25.02
C VAL A 75 -18.32 -14.66 23.55
N ASP A 76 -18.97 -13.86 22.72
CA ASP A 76 -19.08 -14.11 21.29
C ASP A 76 -18.57 -12.90 20.50
N PHE A 77 -18.60 -13.00 19.17
CA PHE A 77 -18.27 -11.89 18.28
C PHE A 77 -19.01 -10.60 18.67
N ASN A 78 -18.34 -9.47 18.54
CA ASN A 78 -18.85 -8.13 18.89
C ASN A 78 -19.24 -7.93 20.37
N SER A 79 -18.96 -8.89 21.25
CA SER A 79 -19.20 -8.76 22.69
C SER A 79 -18.26 -7.74 23.32
N LYS A 80 -18.80 -6.84 24.15
CA LYS A 80 -18.00 -5.92 24.95
C LYS A 80 -17.46 -6.65 26.18
N VAL A 81 -16.16 -6.55 26.39
CA VAL A 81 -15.45 -7.19 27.51
C VAL A 81 -14.71 -6.15 28.33
N LYS A 82 -14.58 -6.43 29.65
CA LYS A 82 -13.78 -5.63 30.57
C LYS A 82 -12.49 -6.35 30.91
N LYS A 83 -11.45 -5.60 31.19
CA LYS A 83 -10.17 -6.15 31.68
C LYS A 83 -10.41 -7.03 32.90
N GLY A 84 -9.85 -8.26 32.89
CA GLY A 84 -10.05 -9.26 33.96
C GLY A 84 -11.36 -10.03 33.88
N GLN A 85 -12.22 -9.82 32.89
CA GLN A 85 -13.40 -10.61 32.65
C GLN A 85 -13.03 -11.98 32.10
N LEU A 86 -13.62 -13.05 32.63
CA LEU A 86 -13.48 -14.41 32.12
C LEU A 86 -14.17 -14.50 30.75
N ILE A 87 -13.40 -14.92 29.74
CA ILE A 87 -13.89 -14.99 28.34
C ILE A 87 -14.00 -16.44 27.85
N ALA A 88 -13.12 -17.32 28.29
CA ALA A 88 -13.20 -18.76 28.00
C ALA A 88 -12.56 -19.60 29.10
N ARG A 89 -12.86 -20.88 29.12
CA ARG A 89 -12.32 -21.86 30.06
C ARG A 89 -11.89 -23.11 29.32
N ILE A 90 -10.66 -23.53 29.59
CA ILE A 90 -10.14 -24.83 29.21
C ILE A 90 -10.51 -25.84 30.29
N ASP A 91 -10.70 -27.12 29.98
CA ASP A 91 -10.98 -28.18 30.93
C ASP A 91 -9.86 -28.23 31.99
N PRO A 92 -10.16 -27.94 33.26
CA PRO A 92 -9.16 -27.87 34.32
C PRO A 92 -8.80 -29.23 34.94
N THR A 93 -9.46 -30.31 34.52
CA THR A 93 -9.41 -31.62 35.24
C THR A 93 -7.98 -32.13 35.38
N LEU A 94 -7.19 -32.12 34.32
CA LEU A 94 -5.79 -32.56 34.34
C LEU A 94 -4.90 -31.69 35.23
N GLN A 95 -5.06 -30.37 35.15
CA GLN A 95 -4.31 -29.41 35.94
C GLN A 95 -4.71 -29.43 37.41
N GLN A 96 -5.97 -29.73 37.68
CA GLN A 96 -6.49 -29.89 39.05
C GLN A 96 -5.90 -31.13 39.71
N GLN A 97 -5.85 -32.27 39.02
CA GLN A 97 -5.15 -33.46 39.48
C GLN A 97 -3.66 -33.21 39.78
N ALA A 98 -2.98 -32.47 38.88
CA ALA A 98 -1.58 -32.09 39.08
C ALA A 98 -1.37 -31.21 40.32
N VAL A 99 -2.33 -30.35 40.69
CA VAL A 99 -2.30 -29.57 41.94
C VAL A 99 -2.49 -30.49 43.16
N GLU A 100 -3.43 -31.45 43.08
CA GLU A 100 -3.67 -32.41 44.17
C GLU A 100 -2.44 -33.30 44.44
N ASP A 101 -1.79 -33.79 43.37
CA ASP A 101 -0.53 -34.56 43.49
C ASP A 101 0.61 -33.74 44.08
N ALA A 102 0.79 -32.49 43.63
CA ALA A 102 1.80 -31.60 44.19
C ALA A 102 1.51 -31.25 45.67
N GLN A 103 0.23 -31.08 46.03
CA GLN A 103 -0.19 -30.83 47.41
C GLN A 103 0.13 -32.03 48.32
N ALA A 104 -0.11 -33.24 47.83
CA ALA A 104 0.28 -34.47 48.56
C ALA A 104 1.81 -34.57 48.71
N GLY A 105 2.57 -34.11 47.67
CA GLY A 105 4.03 -33.99 47.74
C GLY A 105 4.52 -33.05 48.84
N VAL A 106 3.90 -31.88 48.96
CA VAL A 106 4.19 -30.92 50.04
C VAL A 106 3.91 -31.52 51.39
N SER A 107 2.77 -32.21 51.56
CA SER A 107 2.39 -32.83 52.83
C SER A 107 3.41 -33.88 53.28
N ARG A 108 3.90 -34.73 52.36
CA ARG A 108 4.97 -35.72 52.66
C ARG A 108 6.29 -35.02 53.03
N ALA A 109 6.72 -34.03 52.26
CA ALA A 109 7.97 -33.30 52.52
C ALA A 109 7.91 -32.56 53.87
N GLN A 110 6.75 -31.99 54.22
CA GLN A 110 6.52 -31.30 55.49
C GLN A 110 6.55 -32.25 56.66
N ALA A 111 5.98 -33.47 56.53
CA ALA A 111 6.06 -34.50 57.58
C ALA A 111 7.51 -34.93 57.85
N THR A 112 8.30 -35.13 56.74
CA THR A 112 9.74 -35.49 56.92
C THR A 112 10.52 -34.31 57.54
N LEU A 113 10.23 -33.07 57.15
CA LEU A 113 10.87 -31.90 57.78
C LEU A 113 10.55 -31.80 59.26
N THR A 114 9.33 -32.07 59.66
CA THR A 114 8.91 -32.05 61.07
C THR A 114 9.67 -33.09 61.83
N GLN A 115 9.74 -34.32 61.33
CA GLN A 115 10.48 -35.41 61.97
C GLN A 115 11.97 -35.08 62.13
N THR A 116 12.64 -34.70 61.06
CA THR A 116 14.09 -34.38 61.06
C THR A 116 14.39 -33.15 61.93
N LYS A 117 13.46 -32.20 62.02
CA LYS A 117 13.57 -31.09 62.96
C LYS A 117 13.56 -31.52 64.40
N LEU A 118 12.63 -32.41 64.77
CA LEU A 118 12.57 -32.95 66.14
C LEU A 118 13.84 -33.73 66.47
N GLU A 119 14.39 -34.48 65.54
CA GLU A 119 15.67 -35.18 65.70
C GLU A 119 16.84 -34.23 65.90
N TYR A 120 16.92 -33.19 65.08
CA TYR A 120 17.93 -32.15 65.18
C TYR A 120 17.83 -31.38 66.49
N ASP A 121 16.63 -30.97 66.89
CA ASP A 121 16.42 -30.27 68.17
C ASP A 121 16.81 -31.10 69.35
N ARG A 122 16.50 -32.40 69.31
CA ARG A 122 16.91 -33.40 70.38
C ARG A 122 18.42 -33.54 70.39
N ASN A 123 19.07 -33.81 69.26
CA ASN A 123 20.51 -33.97 69.17
C ASN A 123 21.26 -32.71 69.57
N LYS A 124 20.71 -31.54 69.34
CA LYS A 124 21.26 -30.25 69.74
C LYS A 124 21.33 -30.17 71.29
N ILE A 125 20.23 -30.49 71.96
CA ILE A 125 20.21 -30.51 73.44
C ILE A 125 21.21 -31.50 74.00
N LEU A 126 21.32 -32.70 73.44
CA LEU A 126 22.25 -33.74 73.90
C LEU A 126 23.72 -33.38 73.63
N HIS A 127 23.99 -32.71 72.50
CA HIS A 127 25.33 -32.19 72.12
C HIS A 127 25.77 -31.09 73.07
N ASP A 128 24.90 -30.16 73.44
CA ASP A 128 25.17 -29.12 74.42
C ASP A 128 25.50 -29.68 75.78
N GLN A 129 24.92 -30.85 76.12
CA GLN A 129 25.21 -31.63 77.33
C GLN A 129 26.43 -32.58 77.17
N LYS A 130 27.13 -32.58 75.99
CA LYS A 130 28.26 -33.46 75.66
C LYS A 130 27.94 -34.98 75.72
N ILE A 131 26.70 -35.37 75.45
CA ILE A 131 26.23 -36.75 75.44
C ILE A 131 26.40 -37.39 74.05
N VAL A 132 26.27 -36.64 72.97
CA VAL A 132 26.46 -37.12 71.62
C VAL A 132 27.72 -36.51 70.99
N THR A 133 28.27 -37.18 69.97
CA THR A 133 29.50 -36.73 69.24
C THR A 133 29.24 -35.65 68.22
N ASP A 134 30.25 -34.82 67.88
CA ASP A 134 30.18 -33.81 66.82
C ASP A 134 29.71 -34.39 65.47
N PRO A 135 30.17 -35.58 65.00
CA PRO A 135 29.69 -36.20 63.77
C PRO A 135 28.20 -36.52 63.76
N GLU A 136 27.65 -37.00 64.86
CA GLU A 136 26.23 -37.34 65.06
C GLU A 136 25.35 -36.06 64.98
N PHE A 137 25.77 -35.00 65.68
CA PHE A 137 25.09 -33.70 65.62
C PHE A 137 25.14 -33.11 64.21
N ASN A 138 26.30 -33.13 63.55
CA ASN A 138 26.45 -32.61 62.17
C ASN A 138 25.59 -33.41 61.20
N SER A 139 25.45 -34.74 61.37
CA SER A 139 24.57 -35.56 60.53
C SER A 139 23.08 -35.19 60.74
N ALA A 140 22.63 -35.00 61.98
CA ALA A 140 21.25 -34.55 62.25
C ALA A 140 20.99 -33.15 61.66
N GLN A 141 21.96 -32.23 61.75
CA GLN A 141 21.87 -30.87 61.14
C GLN A 141 21.77 -30.96 59.66
N LEU A 142 22.59 -31.78 59.01
CA LEU A 142 22.57 -31.96 57.55
C LEU A 142 21.22 -32.52 57.08
N ASN A 143 20.72 -33.59 57.80
CA ASN A 143 19.43 -34.18 57.46
C ASN A 143 18.29 -33.18 57.57
N TYR A 144 18.28 -32.31 58.59
CA TYR A 144 17.29 -31.25 58.74
C TYR A 144 17.39 -30.25 57.60
N GLN A 145 18.62 -29.84 57.22
CA GLN A 145 18.82 -28.89 56.09
C GLN A 145 18.34 -29.51 54.78
N LEU A 146 18.63 -30.78 54.52
CA LEU A 146 18.15 -31.49 53.30
C LEU A 146 16.62 -31.59 53.30
N ALA A 147 16.01 -31.95 54.42
CA ALA A 147 14.54 -32.02 54.51
C ALA A 147 13.89 -30.65 54.30
N ARG A 148 14.51 -29.59 54.83
CA ARG A 148 14.05 -28.21 54.59
C ARG A 148 14.13 -27.81 53.10
N ALA A 149 15.23 -28.15 52.44
CA ALA A 149 15.38 -27.91 51.01
C ALA A 149 14.35 -28.68 50.19
N ASN A 150 14.09 -29.96 50.55
CA ASN A 150 13.07 -30.78 49.89
C ASN A 150 11.65 -30.22 50.08
N ALA A 151 11.31 -29.73 51.28
CA ALA A 151 10.02 -29.11 51.56
C ALA A 151 9.83 -27.81 50.72
N THR A 152 10.90 -27.01 50.59
CA THR A 152 10.88 -25.81 49.72
C THR A 152 10.69 -26.20 48.27
N SER A 153 11.38 -27.23 47.77
CA SER A 153 11.24 -27.73 46.40
C SER A 153 9.82 -28.24 46.12
N ALA A 154 9.22 -28.98 47.04
CA ALA A 154 7.83 -29.44 46.91
C ALA A 154 6.83 -28.28 46.91
N GLN A 155 7.07 -27.22 47.71
CA GLN A 155 6.24 -26.01 47.70
C GLN A 155 6.31 -25.30 46.33
N ILE A 156 7.49 -25.15 45.74
CA ILE A 156 7.69 -24.56 44.41
C ILE A 156 6.94 -25.38 43.34
N ALA A 157 6.98 -26.73 43.45
CA ALA A 157 6.24 -27.58 42.50
C ALA A 157 4.73 -27.37 42.61
N LEU A 158 4.18 -27.23 43.85
CA LEU A 158 2.78 -26.90 44.05
C LEU A 158 2.40 -25.54 43.47
N ASP A 159 3.22 -24.53 43.70
CA ASP A 159 2.95 -23.18 43.19
C ASP A 159 2.96 -23.15 41.64
N LYS A 160 3.86 -23.91 41.02
CA LYS A 160 3.86 -24.11 39.54
C LYS A 160 2.58 -24.81 39.07
N ALA A 161 2.13 -25.86 39.76
CA ALA A 161 0.89 -26.55 39.40
C ALA A 161 -0.33 -25.62 39.50
N ARG A 162 -0.42 -24.82 40.58
CA ARG A 162 -1.46 -23.81 40.78
C ARG A 162 -1.45 -22.75 39.68
N GLN A 163 -0.26 -22.30 39.27
CA GLN A 163 -0.12 -21.35 38.19
C GLN A 163 -0.64 -21.94 36.87
N ASN A 164 -0.29 -23.18 36.54
CA ASN A 164 -0.80 -23.87 35.35
C ASN A 164 -2.34 -24.02 35.40
N LEU A 165 -2.90 -24.31 36.55
CA LEU A 165 -4.35 -24.36 36.76
C LEU A 165 -4.98 -22.98 36.53
N SER A 166 -4.35 -21.88 36.95
CA SER A 166 -4.86 -20.56 36.72
C SER A 166 -4.92 -20.20 35.20
N TYR A 167 -4.00 -20.72 34.40
CA TYR A 167 -3.98 -20.55 32.98
C TYR A 167 -5.09 -21.26 32.20
N THR A 168 -5.83 -22.18 32.86
CA THR A 168 -7.03 -22.78 32.22
C THR A 168 -8.19 -21.80 32.14
N SER A 169 -8.19 -20.74 32.93
CA SER A 169 -9.17 -19.64 32.86
C SER A 169 -8.60 -18.49 32.08
N ILE A 170 -9.19 -18.18 30.93
CA ILE A 170 -8.73 -17.17 29.99
C ILE A 170 -9.48 -15.87 30.27
N TYR A 171 -8.72 -14.81 30.55
CA TYR A 171 -9.27 -13.49 30.89
C TYR A 171 -8.92 -12.46 29.81
N ALA A 172 -9.79 -11.47 29.63
CA ALA A 172 -9.54 -10.33 28.78
C ALA A 172 -8.41 -9.44 29.37
N PRO A 173 -7.33 -9.16 28.64
CA PRO A 173 -6.20 -8.34 29.13
C PRO A 173 -6.51 -6.83 29.12
N ILE A 174 -7.48 -6.41 28.30
CA ILE A 174 -7.89 -5.01 28.12
C ILE A 174 -9.41 -4.90 28.06
N ASP A 175 -9.94 -3.69 28.30
CA ASP A 175 -11.32 -3.35 27.98
C ASP A 175 -11.44 -3.22 26.45
N GLY A 176 -12.55 -3.73 25.87
CA GLY A 176 -12.71 -3.63 24.41
C GLY A 176 -13.87 -4.45 23.86
N ILE A 177 -13.79 -4.73 22.57
CA ILE A 177 -14.76 -5.51 21.82
C ILE A 177 -14.03 -6.70 21.19
N VAL A 178 -14.63 -7.88 21.27
CA VAL A 178 -14.12 -9.09 20.60
C VAL A 178 -14.35 -8.95 19.10
N VAL A 179 -13.25 -8.92 18.33
CA VAL A 179 -13.28 -8.80 16.86
C VAL A 179 -13.26 -10.18 16.20
N GLU A 180 -12.43 -11.09 16.74
CA GLU A 180 -12.27 -12.45 16.22
C GLU A 180 -12.33 -13.46 17.35
N ARG A 181 -12.86 -14.65 17.03
CA ARG A 181 -12.91 -15.84 17.88
C ARG A 181 -12.54 -17.05 17.02
N ASP A 182 -11.36 -17.60 17.26
CA ASP A 182 -10.78 -18.68 16.44
C ASP A 182 -10.92 -20.06 17.09
N MET A 183 -11.93 -20.23 17.94
CA MET A 183 -12.16 -21.49 18.66
C MET A 183 -13.62 -21.76 18.90
N ASP A 184 -13.94 -23.06 19.10
CA ASP A 184 -15.27 -23.55 19.47
C ASP A 184 -15.23 -24.39 20.75
N VAL A 185 -16.37 -24.49 21.42
CA VAL A 185 -16.55 -25.36 22.57
C VAL A 185 -16.32 -26.82 22.16
N GLY A 186 -15.51 -27.54 22.93
CA GLY A 186 -15.12 -28.92 22.60
C GLY A 186 -13.86 -29.02 21.73
N GLN A 187 -13.35 -27.94 21.17
CA GLN A 187 -12.11 -27.93 20.41
C GLN A 187 -10.90 -28.14 21.35
N THR A 188 -9.92 -28.93 20.88
CA THR A 188 -8.65 -29.12 21.59
C THR A 188 -7.63 -28.11 21.07
N VAL A 189 -6.99 -27.39 22.00
CA VAL A 189 -5.91 -26.45 21.74
C VAL A 189 -4.59 -26.98 22.27
N ALA A 190 -3.51 -26.85 21.47
CA ALA A 190 -2.18 -27.29 21.81
C ALA A 190 -1.23 -26.08 21.89
N ALA A 191 -0.77 -25.77 23.11
CA ALA A 191 0.13 -24.63 23.38
C ALA A 191 1.62 -25.02 23.34
N SER A 192 1.96 -26.27 23.05
CA SER A 192 3.33 -26.80 23.18
C SER A 192 4.31 -26.29 22.10
N LEU A 193 3.85 -25.94 20.90
CA LEU A 193 4.70 -25.52 19.79
C LEU A 193 4.55 -24.02 19.47
N SER A 194 3.35 -23.49 19.59
CA SER A 194 3.05 -22.07 19.45
C SER A 194 1.79 -21.76 20.26
N ALA A 195 1.74 -20.61 20.93
CA ALA A 195 0.52 -20.19 21.61
C ALA A 195 -0.56 -19.90 20.54
N PRO A 196 -1.62 -20.74 20.42
CA PRO A 196 -2.67 -20.49 19.45
C PRO A 196 -3.42 -19.22 19.82
N GLN A 197 -3.74 -18.40 18.82
CA GLN A 197 -4.63 -17.26 18.98
C GLN A 197 -6.05 -17.79 19.21
N LEU A 198 -6.71 -17.29 20.23
CA LEU A 198 -8.07 -17.70 20.59
C LEU A 198 -9.06 -16.55 20.34
N PHE A 199 -8.67 -15.34 20.73
CA PHE A 199 -9.48 -14.14 20.53
C PHE A 199 -8.61 -12.97 20.07
N VAL A 200 -9.20 -12.05 19.32
CA VAL A 200 -8.68 -10.71 19.07
C VAL A 200 -9.62 -9.69 19.71
N ILE A 201 -9.09 -8.89 20.61
CA ILE A 201 -9.84 -7.84 21.31
C ILE A 201 -9.33 -6.49 20.84
N ALA A 202 -10.21 -5.64 20.29
CA ALA A 202 -9.94 -4.26 19.95
C ALA A 202 -10.35 -3.35 21.11
N LYS A 203 -9.48 -2.42 21.49
CA LYS A 203 -9.72 -1.52 22.63
C LYS A 203 -10.88 -0.56 22.38
N ASP A 204 -10.86 0.10 21.22
CA ASP A 204 -11.83 1.12 20.85
C ASP A 204 -11.97 1.17 19.32
N LEU A 205 -13.20 1.13 18.85
CA LEU A 205 -13.54 1.26 17.43
C LEU A 205 -13.92 2.70 17.04
N SER A 206 -13.97 3.64 17.98
CA SER A 206 -14.20 5.06 17.69
C SER A 206 -12.99 5.72 17.04
N GLN A 207 -11.79 5.17 17.30
CA GLN A 207 -10.55 5.57 16.67
C GLN A 207 -9.96 4.39 15.90
N MET A 208 -9.83 4.59 14.60
CA MET A 208 -9.34 3.60 13.68
C MET A 208 -8.04 4.07 13.04
N GLN A 209 -7.33 3.15 12.42
CA GLN A 209 -6.18 3.46 11.57
C GLN A 209 -6.29 2.73 10.25
N ILE A 210 -5.78 3.36 9.18
CA ILE A 210 -5.58 2.68 7.91
C ILE A 210 -4.09 2.38 7.77
N LEU A 211 -3.77 1.14 7.47
CA LEU A 211 -2.43 0.73 7.08
C LEU A 211 -2.38 0.78 5.55
N ALA A 212 -1.96 1.92 5.01
CA ALA A 212 -1.89 2.15 3.57
C ALA A 212 -0.53 1.67 3.04
N THR A 213 -0.56 0.85 1.98
CA THR A 213 0.63 0.38 1.27
C THR A 213 0.96 1.37 0.16
N VAL A 214 2.13 1.98 0.25
CA VAL A 214 2.62 3.03 -0.66
C VAL A 214 3.90 2.55 -1.32
N ASP A 215 4.02 2.75 -2.62
CA ASP A 215 5.21 2.41 -3.39
C ASP A 215 6.42 3.28 -2.99
N GLU A 216 7.63 2.72 -3.11
CA GLU A 216 8.89 3.43 -2.82
C GLU A 216 9.04 4.73 -3.62
N SER A 217 8.52 4.78 -4.86
CA SER A 217 8.57 5.97 -5.72
C SER A 217 7.80 7.16 -5.16
N ASP A 218 6.77 6.91 -4.36
CA ASP A 218 5.82 7.92 -3.91
C ASP A 218 5.98 8.29 -2.43
N ILE A 219 6.63 7.42 -1.64
CA ILE A 219 6.75 7.60 -0.19
C ILE A 219 7.48 8.88 0.20
N GLY A 220 8.43 9.34 -0.64
CA GLY A 220 9.17 10.59 -0.40
C GLY A 220 8.31 11.86 -0.39
N GLN A 221 7.08 11.78 -0.91
CA GLN A 221 6.13 12.89 -0.95
C GLN A 221 5.17 12.89 0.24
N ILE A 222 5.14 11.82 1.04
CA ILE A 222 4.23 11.65 2.17
C ILE A 222 4.96 12.08 3.45
N LYS A 223 4.30 12.96 4.22
CA LYS A 223 4.83 13.50 5.48
C LYS A 223 3.85 13.24 6.61
N ASP A 224 4.37 13.26 7.84
CA ASP A 224 3.54 13.20 9.03
C ASP A 224 2.58 14.41 9.09
N ASP A 225 1.42 14.21 9.70
CA ASP A 225 0.32 15.17 9.83
C ASP A 225 -0.31 15.64 8.50
N GLN A 226 0.05 15.03 7.37
CA GLN A 226 -0.50 15.34 6.06
C GLN A 226 -1.99 14.97 6.00
N PRO A 227 -2.88 15.87 5.49
CA PRO A 227 -4.29 15.56 5.31
C PRO A 227 -4.49 14.48 4.25
N VAL A 228 -5.42 13.58 4.54
CA VAL A 228 -5.74 12.43 3.70
C VAL A 228 -7.24 12.35 3.50
N SER A 229 -7.66 12.10 2.28
CA SER A 229 -9.03 11.69 1.99
C SER A 229 -9.05 10.21 1.57
N PHE A 230 -10.07 9.48 2.01
CA PHE A 230 -10.20 8.07 1.63
C PHE A 230 -11.65 7.67 1.39
N THR A 231 -11.81 6.64 0.60
CA THR A 231 -13.10 6.00 0.32
C THR A 231 -13.01 4.52 0.66
N VAL A 232 -14.10 3.95 1.13
CA VAL A 232 -14.21 2.52 1.40
C VAL A 232 -15.23 1.89 0.46
N GLN A 233 -14.99 0.66 0.03
CA GLN A 233 -15.88 -0.01 -0.93
C GLN A 233 -17.29 -0.24 -0.36
N ALA A 234 -17.42 -0.37 0.96
CA ALA A 234 -18.69 -0.55 1.63
C ALA A 234 -19.62 0.68 1.54
N TYR A 235 -19.07 1.87 1.33
CA TYR A 235 -19.82 3.13 1.22
C TYR A 235 -19.41 3.90 -0.03
N PRO A 236 -19.84 3.45 -1.23
CA PRO A 236 -19.50 4.13 -2.47
C PRO A 236 -20.10 5.54 -2.49
N GLY A 237 -19.28 6.52 -2.87
CA GLY A 237 -19.66 7.93 -2.93
C GLY A 237 -19.52 8.71 -1.62
N GLN A 238 -19.15 8.06 -0.49
CA GLN A 238 -18.79 8.77 0.73
C GLN A 238 -17.26 8.90 0.82
N SER A 239 -16.79 10.14 0.99
CA SER A 239 -15.40 10.44 1.28
C SER A 239 -15.24 10.71 2.76
N PHE A 240 -14.26 10.07 3.35
CA PHE A 240 -13.85 10.26 4.75
C PHE A 240 -12.52 10.98 4.78
N THR A 241 -12.25 11.64 5.90
CA THR A 241 -11.00 12.38 6.11
C THR A 241 -10.19 11.76 7.23
N GLY A 242 -8.88 11.89 7.14
CA GLY A 242 -7.93 11.45 8.14
C GLY A 242 -6.64 12.25 8.04
N ALA A 243 -5.64 11.90 8.83
CA ALA A 243 -4.31 12.46 8.76
C ALA A 243 -3.26 11.35 8.87
N VAL A 244 -2.12 11.53 8.20
CA VAL A 244 -0.97 10.64 8.35
C VAL A 244 -0.43 10.78 9.77
N ARG A 245 -0.38 9.70 10.51
CA ARG A 245 0.20 9.67 11.85
C ARG A 245 1.71 9.45 11.81
N GLN A 246 2.13 8.53 10.96
CA GLN A 246 3.54 8.20 10.75
C GLN A 246 3.72 7.34 9.51
N VAL A 247 4.90 7.37 8.93
CA VAL A 247 5.35 6.43 7.92
C VAL A 247 6.28 5.40 8.58
N ARG A 248 5.99 4.10 8.41
CA ARG A 248 6.84 3.04 8.96
C ARG A 248 8.11 2.91 8.13
N ILE A 249 9.26 2.91 8.79
CA ILE A 249 10.58 2.83 8.13
C ILE A 249 10.83 1.42 7.55
N ASN A 250 10.21 0.38 8.13
CA ASN A 250 10.37 -0.99 7.65
C ASN A 250 9.60 -1.19 6.34
N ALA A 251 10.34 -1.43 5.27
CA ALA A 251 9.77 -1.76 3.96
C ALA A 251 9.39 -3.24 3.88
N THR A 252 8.36 -3.54 3.11
CA THR A 252 7.95 -4.90 2.76
C THR A 252 8.09 -5.09 1.26
N THR A 253 8.70 -6.19 0.82
CA THR A 253 8.84 -6.52 -0.60
C THR A 253 7.79 -7.55 -0.98
N VAL A 254 6.89 -7.18 -1.88
CA VAL A 254 5.85 -8.07 -2.43
C VAL A 254 6.01 -8.10 -3.95
N ASN A 255 6.17 -9.28 -4.54
CA ASN A 255 6.36 -9.44 -5.98
C ASN A 255 7.50 -8.57 -6.56
N ASN A 256 8.62 -8.46 -5.86
CA ASN A 256 9.78 -7.62 -6.21
C ASN A 256 9.49 -6.10 -6.23
N VAL A 257 8.36 -5.66 -5.68
CA VAL A 257 8.05 -4.23 -5.48
C VAL A 257 8.26 -3.91 -4.01
N VAL A 258 9.02 -2.85 -3.74
CA VAL A 258 9.27 -2.35 -2.39
C VAL A 258 8.16 -1.40 -2.00
N ASN A 259 7.49 -1.72 -0.89
CA ASN A 259 6.37 -0.95 -0.37
C ASN A 259 6.63 -0.51 1.06
N TYR A 260 6.18 0.68 1.40
CA TYR A 260 6.19 1.24 2.74
C TYR A 260 4.77 1.33 3.29
N THR A 261 4.62 1.23 4.60
CA THR A 261 3.31 1.36 5.24
C THR A 261 3.16 2.74 5.84
N ALA A 262 2.21 3.52 5.31
CA ALA A 262 1.76 4.76 5.91
C ALA A 262 0.57 4.49 6.85
N VAL A 263 0.67 4.92 8.10
CA VAL A 263 -0.38 4.79 9.11
C VAL A 263 -1.20 6.07 9.11
N VAL A 264 -2.47 5.96 8.73
CA VAL A 264 -3.41 7.09 8.70
C VAL A 264 -4.37 6.97 9.88
N ALA A 265 -4.44 7.99 10.71
CA ALA A 265 -5.41 8.09 11.81
C ALA A 265 -6.77 8.52 11.27
N VAL A 266 -7.81 7.84 11.71
CA VAL A 266 -9.20 8.03 11.25
C VAL A 266 -10.14 8.03 12.43
N ALA A 267 -11.00 9.05 12.51
CA ALA A 267 -12.08 9.11 13.48
C ALA A 267 -13.30 8.34 12.97
N ASN A 268 -13.91 7.51 13.82
CA ASN A 268 -15.09 6.70 13.52
C ASN A 268 -16.21 6.91 14.57
N PRO A 269 -16.72 8.14 14.75
CA PRO A 269 -17.67 8.43 15.82
C PRO A 269 -19.01 7.69 15.65
N ASN A 270 -19.37 7.38 14.42
CA ASN A 270 -20.64 6.74 14.09
C ASN A 270 -20.54 5.20 14.00
N GLY A 271 -19.36 4.61 14.23
CA GLY A 271 -19.15 3.15 14.15
C GLY A 271 -19.37 2.55 12.75
N LYS A 272 -19.41 3.37 11.68
CA LYS A 272 -19.63 2.89 10.30
C LYS A 272 -18.43 2.14 9.73
N LEU A 273 -17.25 2.52 10.14
CA LEU A 273 -16.02 1.89 9.69
C LEU A 273 -15.74 0.67 10.56
N LEU A 274 -15.52 -0.47 9.91
CA LEU A 274 -15.24 -1.74 10.59
C LEU A 274 -13.80 -2.20 10.30
N PRO A 275 -13.15 -2.87 11.24
CA PRO A 275 -11.87 -3.51 11.00
C PRO A 275 -11.95 -4.49 9.81
N GLY A 276 -10.88 -4.58 9.01
CA GLY A 276 -10.83 -5.42 7.82
C GLY A 276 -11.36 -4.77 6.54
N MET A 277 -12.02 -3.61 6.59
CA MET A 277 -12.45 -2.91 5.38
C MET A 277 -11.26 -2.43 4.56
N THR A 278 -11.34 -2.56 3.23
CA THR A 278 -10.36 -2.00 2.30
C THR A 278 -10.70 -0.56 1.99
N ALA A 279 -9.70 0.31 2.08
CA ALA A 279 -9.80 1.73 1.76
C ALA A 279 -8.89 2.10 0.61
N THR A 280 -9.38 2.98 -0.27
CA THR A 280 -8.54 3.71 -1.23
C THR A 280 -8.24 5.07 -0.65
N VAL A 281 -6.97 5.34 -0.40
CA VAL A 281 -6.45 6.50 0.32
C VAL A 281 -5.80 7.44 -0.68
N LYS A 282 -6.08 8.73 -0.59
CA LYS A 282 -5.48 9.80 -1.37
C LYS A 282 -4.73 10.74 -0.44
N PHE A 283 -3.42 10.74 -0.54
CA PHE A 283 -2.54 11.65 0.20
C PHE A 283 -2.42 12.96 -0.56
N LEU A 284 -2.73 14.08 0.04
CA LEU A 284 -2.60 15.40 -0.57
C LEU A 284 -1.14 15.85 -0.53
N THR A 285 -0.41 15.68 -1.64
CA THR A 285 1.04 15.99 -1.72
C THR A 285 1.32 17.46 -2.05
N GLY A 286 0.36 18.14 -2.65
CA GLY A 286 0.46 19.56 -2.96
C GLY A 286 -0.88 20.15 -3.35
N SER A 287 -1.09 21.42 -3.05
CA SER A 287 -2.27 22.16 -3.46
C SER A 287 -1.86 23.54 -3.97
N ALA A 288 -2.40 23.94 -5.10
CA ALA A 288 -2.31 25.30 -5.64
C ALA A 288 -3.71 25.86 -5.78
N THR A 289 -3.98 26.96 -5.08
CA THR A 289 -5.25 27.67 -5.17
C THR A 289 -5.16 28.75 -6.23
N ASP A 290 -6.25 28.94 -6.98
CA ASP A 290 -6.35 29.99 -8.01
C ASP A 290 -5.27 29.94 -9.09
N ALA A 291 -4.77 28.71 -9.43
CA ALA A 291 -3.73 28.50 -10.41
C ALA A 291 -4.30 28.38 -11.85
N LEU A 292 -3.54 28.86 -12.85
CA LEU A 292 -3.87 28.61 -14.24
C LEU A 292 -3.56 27.16 -14.60
N SER A 293 -4.53 26.45 -15.13
CA SER A 293 -4.45 25.04 -15.44
C SER A 293 -4.71 24.73 -16.91
N VAL A 294 -3.98 23.76 -17.43
CA VAL A 294 -4.12 23.27 -18.81
C VAL A 294 -4.26 21.76 -18.81
N PRO A 295 -5.01 21.17 -19.73
CA PRO A 295 -5.04 19.71 -19.89
C PRO A 295 -3.65 19.17 -20.24
N ASN A 296 -3.26 18.03 -19.68
CA ASN A 296 -1.95 17.41 -19.88
C ASN A 296 -1.66 17.08 -21.36
N ALA A 297 -2.72 16.91 -22.19
CA ALA A 297 -2.61 16.72 -23.63
C ALA A 297 -1.96 17.91 -24.33
N ALA A 298 -2.17 19.15 -23.83
CA ALA A 298 -1.57 20.36 -24.41
C ALA A 298 -0.05 20.42 -24.20
N LEU A 299 0.45 19.92 -23.08
CA LEU A 299 1.89 19.87 -22.78
C LEU A 299 2.63 18.81 -23.63
N ARG A 300 1.91 17.80 -24.10
CA ARG A 300 2.46 16.72 -24.95
C ARG A 300 2.34 17.00 -26.44
N PHE A 301 1.54 18.00 -26.85
CA PHE A 301 1.30 18.30 -28.24
C PHE A 301 2.56 18.92 -28.90
N LYS A 302 3.01 18.31 -30.04
CA LYS A 302 4.09 18.81 -30.89
C LYS A 302 3.55 18.89 -32.30
N PRO A 303 3.44 20.10 -32.89
CA PRO A 303 3.00 20.22 -34.27
C PRO A 303 4.02 19.61 -35.25
N ALA A 304 3.55 18.94 -36.28
CA ALA A 304 4.39 18.28 -37.26
C ALA A 304 5.32 19.29 -38.05
N ILE A 305 5.00 20.57 -38.00
CA ILE A 305 5.78 21.64 -38.67
C ILE A 305 7.11 21.91 -37.95
N ALA A 306 7.19 21.62 -36.65
CA ALA A 306 8.42 21.83 -35.89
C ALA A 306 9.53 20.80 -36.22
N ALA A 307 9.20 19.73 -36.95
CA ALA A 307 10.19 18.72 -37.38
C ALA A 307 10.92 19.08 -38.66
N GLY A 308 10.45 20.09 -39.42
CA GLY A 308 11.02 20.49 -40.72
C GLY A 308 12.20 21.46 -40.67
N ASP A 309 12.27 22.30 -39.64
CA ASP A 309 13.32 23.34 -39.58
C ASP A 309 14.63 22.91 -38.90
N SER A 310 14.69 21.70 -38.35
CA SER A 310 15.92 21.16 -37.75
C SER A 310 16.80 20.38 -38.72
N ALA A 311 16.37 20.21 -40.00
CA ALA A 311 17.08 19.40 -41.00
C ALA A 311 18.17 20.14 -41.80
N SER A 312 18.39 21.45 -41.54
CA SER A 312 19.42 22.25 -42.24
C SER A 312 20.75 22.38 -41.50
N ALA A 313 21.05 21.51 -40.57
CA ALA A 313 22.36 21.45 -39.92
C ALA A 313 23.24 20.39 -40.59
N LYS A 314 23.83 20.77 -41.74
CA LYS A 314 25.16 20.43 -42.26
C LYS A 314 25.62 18.98 -42.03
N LYS A 315 25.37 18.15 -43.06
CA LYS A 315 26.08 16.89 -43.35
C LYS A 315 27.58 17.20 -43.53
N ARG A 316 28.37 17.06 -42.46
CA ARG A 316 29.83 16.98 -42.56
C ARG A 316 30.22 15.52 -42.60
N THR A 317 30.56 15.06 -43.79
CA THR A 317 31.30 13.85 -44.12
C THR A 317 32.65 13.90 -43.40
N HIS A 318 32.90 12.93 -42.53
CA HIS A 318 34.26 12.60 -42.12
C HIS A 318 34.56 11.17 -42.57
N THR A 319 35.36 11.15 -43.64
CA THR A 319 36.16 9.97 -44.07
C THR A 319 37.49 10.04 -43.33
N GLY A 320 37.99 8.94 -42.85
CA GLY A 320 39.43 8.74 -42.58
C GLY A 320 39.81 8.40 -41.15
N THR A 321 39.93 7.13 -40.90
CA THR A 321 41.06 6.36 -40.34
C THR A 321 42.09 7.10 -39.43
N THR A 322 42.30 6.68 -38.21
CA THR A 322 43.52 6.06 -37.67
C THR A 322 43.58 6.19 -36.13
N VAL A 323 43.97 5.10 -35.56
CA VAL A 323 44.33 4.83 -34.15
C VAL A 323 45.46 5.73 -33.69
N ARG A 324 45.41 6.32 -32.47
CA ARG A 324 46.52 6.31 -31.53
C ARG A 324 46.13 6.81 -30.13
N ASN A 325 46.56 6.03 -29.16
CA ASN A 325 46.67 6.34 -27.74
C ASN A 325 47.42 7.66 -27.49
N VAL A 326 47.08 8.39 -26.40
CA VAL A 326 47.93 8.70 -25.22
C VAL A 326 47.24 9.81 -24.38
N ALA A 327 47.14 9.56 -23.14
CA ALA A 327 47.08 10.30 -21.88
C ALA A 327 46.98 11.85 -21.83
N ALA A 328 46.22 12.26 -20.78
CA ALA A 328 46.41 13.43 -19.93
C ALA A 328 45.78 14.79 -20.34
N GLY A 329 44.78 15.19 -19.58
CA GLY A 329 44.70 16.52 -18.99
C GLY A 329 44.19 17.64 -19.90
N ALA A 330 42.89 17.92 -19.83
CA ALA A 330 42.39 19.31 -19.83
C ALA A 330 40.90 19.29 -19.51
N ALA A 331 40.54 19.93 -18.43
CA ALA A 331 39.17 20.32 -18.10
C ALA A 331 38.62 21.18 -19.23
N SER A 332 37.71 20.65 -20.02
CA SER A 332 36.86 21.46 -20.88
C SER A 332 35.48 21.54 -20.25
N ASP A 333 35.22 22.70 -19.71
CA ASP A 333 33.99 23.29 -19.30
C ASP A 333 32.88 23.05 -20.36
N SER A 334 32.21 21.92 -20.26
CA SER A 334 30.94 21.69 -20.92
C SER A 334 29.84 22.06 -19.93
N THR A 335 29.57 23.32 -19.75
CA THR A 335 28.31 23.84 -19.24
C THR A 335 27.19 23.35 -20.17
N ARG A 336 26.85 22.08 -20.02
CA ARG A 336 25.62 21.51 -20.52
C ARG A 336 24.52 22.18 -19.71
N LYS A 337 23.93 23.26 -20.27
CA LYS A 337 22.74 23.89 -19.74
C LYS A 337 21.78 22.76 -19.36
N VAL A 338 21.65 22.51 -18.05
CA VAL A 338 20.60 21.68 -17.49
C VAL A 338 19.31 22.33 -17.98
N ARG A 339 18.66 21.71 -18.94
CA ARG A 339 17.30 22.11 -19.33
C ARG A 339 16.47 21.87 -18.08
N ASP A 340 16.02 22.95 -17.46
CA ASP A 340 15.07 22.87 -16.36
C ASP A 340 13.94 21.92 -16.78
N ALA A 341 13.83 20.79 -16.10
CA ALA A 341 12.88 19.73 -16.41
C ALA A 341 11.42 20.20 -16.34
N THR A 342 11.19 21.38 -15.79
CA THR A 342 9.88 22.03 -15.60
C THR A 342 9.47 22.94 -16.75
N MET A 343 10.37 23.22 -17.73
CA MET A 343 10.03 24.07 -18.87
C MET A 343 9.34 23.26 -19.99
N SER A 344 8.09 23.60 -20.26
CA SER A 344 7.27 23.02 -21.34
C SER A 344 6.88 24.08 -22.35
N THR A 345 6.58 23.65 -23.60
CA THR A 345 6.10 24.55 -24.66
C THR A 345 4.64 24.24 -24.93
N LEU A 346 3.77 25.23 -24.74
CA LEU A 346 2.37 25.18 -25.13
C LEU A 346 2.19 25.83 -26.50
N TRP A 347 1.28 25.32 -27.30
CA TRP A 347 0.90 25.85 -28.59
C TRP A 347 -0.50 26.44 -28.49
N TYR A 348 -0.68 27.69 -28.91
CA TYR A 348 -1.97 28.35 -28.96
C TYR A 348 -2.29 28.88 -30.32
N LEU A 349 -3.57 29.07 -30.60
CA LEU A 349 -4.07 29.71 -31.83
C LEU A 349 -4.21 31.20 -31.58
N ASP A 350 -3.52 32.00 -32.38
CA ASP A 350 -3.70 33.44 -32.41
C ASP A 350 -5.01 33.84 -33.15
N THR A 351 -5.45 35.06 -33.04
CA THR A 351 -6.62 35.62 -33.73
C THR A 351 -6.63 35.39 -35.26
N THR A 352 -5.45 35.14 -35.84
CA THR A 352 -5.24 34.80 -37.26
C THR A 352 -5.22 33.29 -37.53
N ASN A 353 -5.61 32.43 -36.57
CA ASN A 353 -5.50 30.97 -36.66
C ASN A 353 -4.05 30.44 -36.88
N ALA A 354 -3.05 31.22 -36.57
CA ALA A 354 -1.66 30.80 -36.64
C ALA A 354 -1.22 30.15 -35.30
N LEU A 355 -0.47 29.04 -35.41
CA LEU A 355 0.13 28.38 -34.24
C LEU A 355 1.31 29.18 -33.73
N LYS A 356 1.26 29.59 -32.45
CA LYS A 356 2.36 30.25 -31.74
C LYS A 356 2.78 29.46 -30.51
N PRO A 357 4.10 29.29 -30.30
CA PRO A 357 4.60 28.63 -29.08
C PRO A 357 4.69 29.64 -27.93
N VAL A 358 4.30 29.21 -26.74
CA VAL A 358 4.55 29.90 -25.46
C VAL A 358 5.31 28.96 -24.54
N ARG A 359 6.40 29.43 -23.95
CA ARG A 359 7.15 28.69 -22.93
C ARG A 359 6.52 28.92 -21.56
N VAL A 360 6.34 27.80 -20.83
CA VAL A 360 5.69 27.78 -19.53
C VAL A 360 6.48 26.91 -18.57
N HIS A 361 6.39 27.23 -17.31
CA HIS A 361 6.78 26.32 -16.23
C HIS A 361 5.57 25.46 -15.88
N ALA A 362 5.73 24.14 -15.95
CA ALA A 362 4.74 23.21 -15.47
C ALA A 362 4.96 23.01 -13.97
N GLY A 363 3.91 23.24 -13.17
CA GLY A 363 3.86 23.07 -11.74
C GLY A 363 3.16 21.77 -11.33
N LEU A 364 2.25 21.86 -10.35
CA LEU A 364 1.49 20.73 -9.81
C LEU A 364 0.54 20.14 -10.86
N SER A 365 0.36 18.82 -10.83
CA SER A 365 -0.57 18.09 -11.71
C SER A 365 -1.50 17.21 -10.89
N ASP A 366 -2.79 17.22 -11.28
CA ASP A 366 -3.82 16.31 -10.73
C ASP A 366 -3.99 15.02 -11.56
N GLY A 367 -3.09 14.77 -12.55
CA GLY A 367 -3.15 13.65 -13.48
C GLY A 367 -3.93 13.97 -14.78
N SER A 368 -4.90 14.90 -14.76
CA SER A 368 -5.68 15.35 -15.94
C SER A 368 -5.27 16.74 -16.41
N ARG A 369 -4.98 17.62 -15.50
CA ARG A 369 -4.58 19.01 -15.70
C ARG A 369 -3.27 19.28 -14.99
N THR A 370 -2.50 20.23 -15.50
CA THR A 370 -1.24 20.69 -14.89
C THR A 370 -1.30 22.21 -14.73
N GLU A 371 -0.87 22.67 -13.59
CA GLU A 371 -0.60 24.06 -13.31
C GLU A 371 0.45 24.59 -14.27
N VAL A 372 0.22 25.77 -14.81
CA VAL A 372 1.19 26.45 -15.67
C VAL A 372 1.40 27.88 -15.24
N THR A 373 2.66 28.27 -15.14
CA THR A 373 3.08 29.64 -14.88
C THR A 373 3.96 30.13 -16.02
N GLY A 374 3.76 31.36 -16.47
CA GLY A 374 4.60 31.95 -17.54
C GLY A 374 4.09 33.30 -18.00
N ASN A 375 5.04 34.09 -18.52
CA ASN A 375 4.71 35.38 -19.15
C ASN A 375 4.01 35.14 -20.50
N GLY A 376 2.72 35.48 -20.59
CA GLY A 376 1.95 35.38 -21.86
C GLY A 376 0.79 34.39 -21.82
N ILE A 377 0.55 33.70 -20.71
CA ILE A 377 -0.65 32.90 -20.53
C ILE A 377 -1.70 33.73 -19.79
N LYS A 378 -2.93 33.69 -20.31
CA LYS A 378 -4.11 34.32 -19.71
C LYS A 378 -5.23 33.33 -19.62
N GLU A 379 -6.10 33.53 -18.64
CA GLU A 379 -7.34 32.78 -18.52
C GLU A 379 -8.18 32.90 -19.80
N GLY A 380 -8.82 31.83 -20.24
CA GLY A 380 -9.63 31.76 -21.46
C GLY A 380 -8.82 31.59 -22.75
N MET A 381 -7.48 31.60 -22.72
CA MET A 381 -6.65 31.40 -23.87
C MET A 381 -6.84 30.00 -24.49
N GLN A 382 -7.06 29.92 -25.81
CA GLN A 382 -7.28 28.66 -26.52
C GLN A 382 -5.95 27.98 -26.84
N ILE A 383 -5.64 26.91 -26.11
CA ILE A 383 -4.43 26.09 -26.32
C ILE A 383 -4.76 24.83 -27.11
N VAL A 384 -3.82 24.39 -27.94
CA VAL A 384 -3.99 23.21 -28.79
C VAL A 384 -3.69 21.95 -28.00
N ILE A 385 -4.64 21.03 -28.02
CA ILE A 385 -4.53 19.71 -27.37
C ILE A 385 -4.32 18.57 -28.37
N GLY A 386 -4.54 18.81 -29.67
CA GLY A 386 -4.38 17.82 -30.73
C GLY A 386 -4.66 18.39 -32.12
N ALA A 387 -4.19 17.71 -33.15
CA ALA A 387 -4.55 18.02 -34.55
C ALA A 387 -5.61 17.03 -35.02
N ASN A 388 -6.69 17.53 -35.61
CA ASN A 388 -7.65 16.69 -36.29
C ASN A 388 -7.08 16.40 -37.70
N THR A 389 -6.34 15.31 -37.84
CA THR A 389 -5.99 14.80 -39.16
C THR A 389 -7.27 14.23 -39.78
N GLY A 390 -7.99 15.08 -40.50
CA GLY A 390 -9.17 14.69 -41.26
C GLY A 390 -8.77 13.81 -42.46
N THR A 391 -8.37 12.61 -42.23
CA THR A 391 -8.46 11.54 -43.23
C THR A 391 -9.76 10.81 -42.93
N GLY A 392 -10.78 11.14 -43.74
CA GLY A 392 -11.97 10.31 -43.89
C GLY A 392 -11.59 8.96 -44.46
N ALA A 393 -11.06 8.08 -43.60
CA ALA A 393 -11.02 6.67 -43.82
C ALA A 393 -11.76 6.05 -42.63
N THR A 394 -12.98 5.70 -42.88
CA THR A 394 -13.74 4.80 -42.02
C THR A 394 -12.93 3.51 -41.87
N PRO A 395 -12.38 3.16 -40.72
CA PRO A 395 -11.84 1.83 -40.53
C PRO A 395 -13.02 0.88 -40.33
N THR A 396 -13.42 0.22 -41.42
CA THR A 396 -14.18 -1.03 -41.31
C THR A 396 -13.20 -2.07 -40.78
N ALA A 397 -12.87 -2.02 -39.52
CA ALA A 397 -12.19 -3.10 -38.82
C ALA A 397 -13.27 -3.90 -38.10
N THR A 398 -13.67 -4.98 -38.74
CA THR A 398 -14.36 -6.08 -38.05
C THR A 398 -13.42 -6.56 -36.91
N PRO A 399 -13.87 -6.60 -35.66
CA PRO A 399 -13.03 -7.14 -34.60
C PRO A 399 -12.89 -8.67 -34.80
N THR A 400 -11.76 -9.09 -35.30
CA THR A 400 -11.36 -10.49 -35.31
C THR A 400 -11.03 -10.87 -33.88
N ASN A 401 -11.91 -11.67 -33.28
CA ASN A 401 -11.69 -12.27 -31.98
C ASN A 401 -10.56 -13.30 -32.10
N PRO A 402 -9.42 -13.17 -31.41
CA PRO A 402 -8.28 -14.09 -31.55
C PRO A 402 -8.53 -15.47 -30.94
N LEU A 403 -9.69 -15.74 -30.37
CA LEU A 403 -10.07 -17.00 -29.73
C LEU A 403 -11.11 -17.82 -30.52
N GLN A 404 -11.45 -17.44 -31.77
CA GLN A 404 -12.27 -18.31 -32.60
C GLN A 404 -11.38 -19.25 -33.40
N PRO A 405 -11.55 -20.59 -33.31
CA PRO A 405 -10.83 -21.55 -34.16
C PRO A 405 -11.28 -21.36 -35.61
N GLN A 406 -10.31 -21.15 -36.51
CA GLN A 406 -10.54 -21.10 -37.94
C GLN A 406 -11.09 -22.47 -38.43
N SER A 407 -12.32 -22.45 -38.92
CA SER A 407 -12.88 -23.59 -39.66
C SER A 407 -12.17 -23.69 -41.03
N THR A 408 -11.24 -24.62 -41.16
CA THR A 408 -10.67 -25.02 -42.44
C THR A 408 -11.74 -25.66 -43.30
N GLY A 409 -12.21 -24.89 -44.30
CA GLY A 409 -13.11 -25.41 -45.33
C GLY A 409 -12.52 -26.61 -46.07
N ARG A 410 -13.04 -27.79 -45.80
CA ARG A 410 -12.72 -29.05 -46.48
C ARG A 410 -13.42 -29.05 -47.83
N ARG A 411 -12.64 -28.89 -48.91
CA ARG A 411 -13.08 -29.13 -50.29
C ARG A 411 -13.54 -30.58 -50.41
N GLY A 412 -14.76 -30.76 -50.92
CA GLY A 412 -15.32 -32.03 -51.25
C GLY A 412 -14.53 -32.77 -52.34
N GLY A 413 -14.20 -34.00 -52.11
CA GLY A 413 -13.78 -35.01 -53.11
C GLY A 413 -14.89 -36.06 -53.22
N PRO A 414 -14.98 -36.76 -54.40
CA PRO A 414 -16.19 -37.45 -54.79
C PRO A 414 -16.36 -38.84 -54.17
N ALA A 415 -17.61 -39.25 -54.08
CA ALA A 415 -18.08 -40.56 -53.62
C ALA A 415 -17.55 -41.67 -54.48
N GLY A 416 -17.07 -42.80 -53.84
CA GLY A 416 -16.90 -44.13 -54.43
C GLY A 416 -17.54 -45.14 -53.51
N PRO A 417 -18.16 -46.23 -54.09
CA PRO A 417 -19.05 -47.13 -53.37
C PRO A 417 -18.27 -48.26 -52.69
N PHE A 418 -18.69 -48.61 -51.51
CA PHE A 418 -18.98 -49.95 -50.98
C PHE A 418 -19.34 -49.81 -49.50
#